data_c18fa8ec31a819c124477cfa353914e2
#
_entry.id   c18fa8ec31a819c124477cfa353914e2
#
_cell.length_a   1.000
_cell.length_b   1.000
_cell.length_c   1.000
_cell.angle_alpha   90.00
_cell.angle_beta   90.00
_cell.angle_gamma   90.00
#
_symmetry.space_group_name_H-M   'P 1'
#
loop_
_entity.id
_entity.type
_entity.pdbx_description
1 polymer ?
#
loop_
_entity_poly.entity_id
_entity_poly.type
_entity_poly.pdbx_seq_one_letter_code
_entity_poly.pdbx_strand_id
1 'polypeptide(L)'
;WKTAKYIAKTEQVDLLVVELSALLHDIADSKFHDGDESIGPQKARAFLHTLEIEDNVINHVIRIIENISFKGGKEAQTFQSTELDVVQDADRLDALGAIGIARTFNYGGFKNREIYNPTIPSDLNMTKEEYKKSTAPSINHFYEKLLLLQELMNTATGKAMAAKRHQFMESYLEQFYSEWEGTL
;
A
#
# COMPACT_ATOMS: atom_id res chain seq x y z
N TRP A 1 10.45 -1.80 4.05
CA TRP A 1 11.33 -2.35 5.07
C TRP A 1 11.72 -1.33 6.14
N LYS A 2 12.34 -0.18 5.81
CA LYS A 2 12.74 0.83 6.81
C LYS A 2 11.56 1.33 7.64
N THR A 3 10.41 1.56 7.02
CA THR A 3 9.18 1.99 7.68
C THR A 3 8.65 0.92 8.63
N ALA A 4 8.62 -0.35 8.19
CA ALA A 4 8.20 -1.46 9.03
C ALA A 4 9.10 -1.60 10.28
N LYS A 5 10.42 -1.52 10.13
CA LYS A 5 11.37 -1.50 11.26
C LYS A 5 11.16 -0.33 12.21
N TYR A 6 10.76 0.82 11.69
CA TYR A 6 10.49 1.99 12.54
C TYR A 6 9.23 1.77 13.38
N ILE A 7 8.15 1.29 12.79
CA ILE A 7 6.90 0.98 13.48
C ILE A 7 7.13 -0.13 14.52
N ALA A 8 7.85 -1.19 14.15
CA ALA A 8 8.15 -2.33 15.00
C ALA A 8 8.85 -1.96 16.35
N LYS A 9 9.48 -0.78 16.44
CA LYS A 9 10.12 -0.33 17.71
C LYS A 9 9.13 -0.10 18.85
N THR A 10 7.87 0.11 18.54
CA THR A 10 6.81 0.42 19.50
C THR A 10 5.83 -0.73 19.70
N GLU A 11 6.04 -1.84 18.99
CA GLU A 11 5.16 -3.00 18.99
C GLU A 11 5.89 -4.24 19.55
N GLN A 12 5.13 -5.18 20.12
CA GLN A 12 5.66 -6.48 20.54
C GLN A 12 5.59 -7.46 19.36
N VAL A 13 6.67 -7.61 18.63
CA VAL A 13 6.73 -8.38 17.39
C VAL A 13 8.01 -9.21 17.29
N ASP A 14 7.94 -10.28 16.51
CA ASP A 14 9.15 -10.92 15.98
C ASP A 14 9.72 -10.06 14.84
N LEU A 15 10.83 -9.39 15.12
CA LEU A 15 11.45 -8.49 14.15
C LEU A 15 11.92 -9.20 12.88
N LEU A 16 12.35 -10.47 12.97
CA LEU A 16 12.75 -11.27 11.81
C LEU A 16 11.55 -11.50 10.89
N VAL A 17 10.39 -11.86 11.45
CA VAL A 17 9.15 -12.02 10.68
C VAL A 17 8.76 -10.70 9.98
N VAL A 18 8.81 -9.56 10.70
CA VAL A 18 8.50 -8.24 10.13
C VAL A 18 9.45 -7.90 8.97
N GLU A 19 10.76 -8.07 9.17
CA GLU A 19 11.76 -7.73 8.15
C GLU A 19 11.62 -8.60 6.89
N LEU A 20 11.48 -9.91 7.06
CA LEU A 20 11.30 -10.84 5.95
C LEU A 20 10.00 -10.58 5.20
N SER A 21 8.91 -10.36 5.91
CA SER A 21 7.61 -10.04 5.28
C SER A 21 7.67 -8.73 4.50
N ALA A 22 8.25 -7.67 5.08
CA ALA A 22 8.38 -6.38 4.42
C ALA A 22 9.30 -6.42 3.17
N LEU A 23 10.29 -7.31 3.12
CA LEU A 23 11.17 -7.47 1.97
C LEU A 23 10.57 -8.35 0.88
N LEU A 24 9.70 -9.31 1.24
CA LEU A 24 9.24 -10.36 0.34
C LEU A 24 7.78 -10.20 -0.09
N HIS A 25 6.99 -9.27 0.49
CA HIS A 25 5.56 -9.18 0.20
C HIS A 25 5.23 -8.95 -1.30
N ASP A 26 6.11 -8.25 -2.01
CA ASP A 26 5.97 -7.94 -3.44
C ASP A 26 6.95 -8.76 -4.33
N ILE A 27 7.48 -9.89 -3.84
CA ILE A 27 8.46 -10.72 -4.59
C ILE A 27 7.90 -11.21 -5.95
N ALA A 28 6.58 -11.29 -6.08
CA ALA A 28 5.89 -11.54 -7.33
C ALA A 28 4.51 -10.86 -7.28
N ASP A 29 4.42 -9.64 -7.81
CA ASP A 29 3.13 -8.94 -7.94
C ASP A 29 2.25 -9.67 -8.96
N SER A 30 1.04 -10.07 -8.54
CA SER A 30 0.06 -10.78 -9.36
C SER A 30 -0.30 -10.04 -10.66
N LYS A 31 -0.11 -8.72 -10.73
CA LYS A 31 -0.30 -7.93 -11.96
C LYS A 31 0.60 -8.37 -13.12
N PHE A 32 1.76 -8.99 -12.83
CA PHE A 32 2.68 -9.52 -13.83
C PHE A 32 2.53 -11.04 -14.03
N HIS A 33 1.53 -11.65 -13.40
CA HIS A 33 1.28 -13.10 -13.39
C HIS A 33 -0.21 -13.41 -13.59
N ASP A 34 -0.86 -12.72 -14.53
CA ASP A 34 -2.28 -12.93 -14.93
C ASP A 34 -3.28 -12.90 -13.77
N GLY A 35 -2.92 -12.24 -12.66
CA GLY A 35 -3.75 -12.12 -11.47
C GLY A 35 -3.57 -13.26 -10.46
N ASP A 36 -2.66 -14.21 -10.68
CA ASP A 36 -2.39 -15.31 -9.76
C ASP A 36 -1.69 -14.82 -8.49
N GLU A 37 -2.44 -14.72 -7.40
CA GLU A 37 -1.97 -14.29 -6.08
C GLU A 37 -1.17 -15.39 -5.35
N SER A 38 -1.13 -16.63 -5.85
CA SER A 38 -0.43 -17.75 -5.21
C SER A 38 1.09 -17.76 -5.47
N ILE A 39 1.55 -17.11 -6.53
CA ILE A 39 2.95 -17.13 -6.97
C ILE A 39 3.87 -16.42 -5.97
N GLY A 40 3.45 -15.29 -5.40
CA GLY A 40 4.21 -14.54 -4.40
C GLY A 40 4.56 -15.39 -3.18
N PRO A 41 3.55 -15.93 -2.46
CA PRO A 41 3.77 -16.83 -1.32
C PRO A 41 4.64 -18.05 -1.66
N GLN A 42 4.43 -18.70 -2.82
CA GLN A 42 5.22 -19.85 -3.24
C GLN A 42 6.71 -19.51 -3.46
N LYS A 43 6.99 -18.40 -4.16
CA LYS A 43 8.37 -17.92 -4.37
C LYS A 43 9.04 -17.52 -3.06
N ALA A 44 8.33 -16.82 -2.19
CA ALA A 44 8.83 -16.43 -0.88
C ALA A 44 9.20 -17.68 -0.05
N ARG A 45 8.31 -18.68 0.01
CA ARG A 45 8.56 -19.94 0.71
C ARG A 45 9.77 -20.67 0.15
N ALA A 46 9.83 -20.84 -1.17
CA ALA A 46 10.96 -21.51 -1.82
C ALA A 46 12.27 -20.80 -1.52
N PHE A 47 12.31 -19.47 -1.57
CA PHE A 47 13.47 -18.69 -1.23
C PHE A 47 13.87 -18.85 0.25
N LEU A 48 12.93 -18.75 1.18
CA LEU A 48 13.20 -18.84 2.63
C LEU A 48 13.73 -20.23 3.02
N HIS A 49 13.27 -21.31 2.37
CA HIS A 49 13.83 -22.64 2.59
C HIS A 49 15.28 -22.80 2.14
N THR A 50 15.81 -21.91 1.31
CA THR A 50 17.27 -21.90 0.97
C THR A 50 18.12 -21.26 2.04
N LEU A 51 17.48 -20.56 2.98
CA LEU A 51 18.12 -19.89 4.09
C LEU A 51 17.79 -20.69 5.37
N GLU A 52 18.60 -21.13 6.15
CA GLU A 52 18.37 -21.94 7.37
C GLU A 52 17.41 -21.24 8.39
N ILE A 53 16.21 -20.87 7.91
CA ILE A 53 15.13 -20.19 8.67
C ILE A 53 14.18 -21.27 9.19
N GLU A 54 13.76 -21.14 10.46
CA GLU A 54 12.83 -22.05 11.08
C GLU A 54 11.45 -22.06 10.39
N ASP A 55 10.82 -23.22 10.26
CA ASP A 55 9.53 -23.38 9.57
C ASP A 55 8.40 -22.56 10.17
N ASN A 56 8.39 -22.33 11.48
CA ASN A 56 7.42 -21.47 12.15
C ASN A 56 7.51 -20.01 11.65
N VAL A 57 8.73 -19.48 11.49
CA VAL A 57 8.99 -18.14 10.94
C VAL A 57 8.55 -18.09 9.47
N ILE A 58 8.96 -19.09 8.66
CA ILE A 58 8.55 -19.16 7.26
C ILE A 58 7.03 -19.16 7.14
N ASN A 59 6.34 -19.99 7.89
CA ASN A 59 4.88 -20.09 7.84
C ASN A 59 4.21 -18.76 8.24
N HIS A 60 4.75 -18.05 9.23
CA HIS A 60 4.22 -16.75 9.64
C HIS A 60 4.40 -15.70 8.52
N VAL A 61 5.60 -15.61 7.93
CA VAL A 61 5.88 -14.71 6.79
C VAL A 61 4.93 -14.98 5.63
N ILE A 62 4.72 -16.25 5.27
CA ILE A 62 3.82 -16.61 4.16
C ILE A 62 2.38 -16.19 4.46
N ARG A 63 1.88 -16.41 5.68
CA ARG A 63 0.53 -15.96 6.07
C ARG A 63 0.39 -14.44 6.01
N ILE A 64 1.44 -13.68 6.34
CA ILE A 64 1.45 -12.23 6.17
C ILE A 64 1.35 -11.86 4.69
N ILE A 65 2.17 -12.46 3.81
CA ILE A 65 2.15 -12.18 2.37
C ILE A 65 0.77 -12.46 1.75
N GLU A 66 0.12 -13.55 2.14
CA GLU A 66 -1.22 -13.93 1.68
C GLU A 66 -2.32 -12.94 2.13
N ASN A 67 -2.09 -12.19 3.22
CA ASN A 67 -3.09 -11.32 3.84
C ASN A 67 -2.76 -9.83 3.81
N ILE A 68 -1.62 -9.42 3.23
CA ILE A 68 -1.18 -8.02 3.24
C ILE A 68 -1.99 -7.14 2.30
N SER A 69 -2.46 -7.70 1.16
CA SER A 69 -3.10 -6.94 0.10
C SER A 69 -4.39 -6.25 0.58
N PHE A 70 -4.54 -4.98 0.21
CA PHE A 70 -5.79 -4.26 0.37
C PHE A 70 -6.86 -4.84 -0.56
N LYS A 71 -7.77 -5.64 -0.01
CA LYS A 71 -8.86 -6.30 -0.75
C LYS A 71 -10.14 -5.45 -0.86
N GLY A 72 -10.00 -4.12 -0.74
CA GLY A 72 -11.14 -3.20 -0.86
C GLY A 72 -12.18 -3.32 0.27
N GLY A 73 -11.82 -3.90 1.41
CA GLY A 73 -12.69 -4.05 2.57
C GLY A 73 -13.85 -5.05 2.41
N LYS A 74 -13.95 -5.74 1.27
CA LYS A 74 -15.07 -6.65 0.96
C LYS A 74 -14.78 -8.13 1.24
N GLU A 75 -13.53 -8.52 1.39
CA GLU A 75 -13.13 -9.86 1.79
C GLU A 75 -12.59 -9.84 3.21
N ALA A 76 -13.11 -10.73 4.06
CA ALA A 76 -12.65 -10.82 5.44
C ALA A 76 -11.17 -11.27 5.47
N GLN A 77 -10.36 -10.53 6.20
CA GLN A 77 -8.99 -10.93 6.50
C GLN A 77 -9.04 -12.23 7.31
N THR A 78 -8.38 -13.28 6.81
CA THR A 78 -8.43 -14.64 7.43
C THR A 78 -7.34 -14.86 8.46
N PHE A 79 -6.38 -13.93 8.56
CA PHE A 79 -5.27 -14.00 9.49
C PHE A 79 -4.99 -12.62 10.09
N GLN A 80 -4.63 -12.62 11.38
CA GLN A 80 -4.20 -11.43 12.12
C GLN A 80 -2.97 -11.75 12.95
N SER A 81 -2.04 -10.82 12.99
CA SER A 81 -0.91 -10.76 13.94
C SER A 81 -0.39 -9.33 14.01
N THR A 82 0.33 -9.01 15.08
CA THR A 82 0.95 -7.68 15.24
C THR A 82 1.99 -7.42 14.14
N GLU A 83 2.69 -8.45 13.68
CA GLU A 83 3.63 -8.37 12.56
C GLU A 83 2.93 -8.02 11.24
N LEU A 84 1.75 -8.62 10.98
CA LEU A 84 0.93 -8.25 9.82
C LEU A 84 0.48 -6.80 9.91
N ASP A 85 0.01 -6.34 11.07
CA ASP A 85 -0.41 -4.95 11.27
C ASP A 85 0.73 -3.97 10.98
N VAL A 86 1.94 -4.27 11.46
CA VAL A 86 3.14 -3.46 11.21
C VAL A 86 3.50 -3.41 9.72
N VAL A 87 3.47 -4.55 9.04
CA VAL A 87 3.86 -4.61 7.61
C VAL A 87 2.78 -3.99 6.72
N GLN A 88 1.50 -4.18 7.03
CA GLN A 88 0.40 -3.49 6.32
C GLN A 88 0.48 -1.98 6.46
N ASP A 89 0.74 -1.47 7.67
CA ASP A 89 0.87 -0.04 7.90
C ASP A 89 2.07 0.53 7.13
N ALA A 90 3.19 -0.19 7.10
CA ALA A 90 4.39 0.22 6.38
C ALA A 90 4.14 0.29 4.86
N ASP A 91 3.44 -0.70 4.28
CA ASP A 91 3.05 -0.72 2.86
C ASP A 91 2.10 0.44 2.52
N ARG A 92 1.05 0.63 3.33
CA ARG A 92 0.10 1.74 3.15
C ARG A 92 0.77 3.11 3.25
N LEU A 93 1.68 3.28 4.20
CA LEU A 93 2.45 4.51 4.37
C LEU A 93 3.34 4.84 3.16
N ASP A 94 3.81 3.84 2.43
CA ASP A 94 4.62 4.05 1.22
C ASP A 94 3.81 4.70 0.07
N ALA A 95 2.48 4.60 0.14
CA ALA A 95 1.55 5.26 -0.77
C ALA A 95 1.11 6.66 -0.31
N LEU A 96 1.56 7.14 0.87
CA LEU A 96 1.17 8.43 1.44
C LEU A 96 2.32 9.44 1.47
N GLY A 97 1.96 10.73 1.51
CA GLY A 97 2.88 11.85 1.61
C GLY A 97 3.66 12.11 0.33
N ALA A 98 4.82 12.76 0.43
CA ALA A 98 5.60 13.21 -0.71
C ALA A 98 6.03 12.08 -1.66
N ILE A 99 6.43 10.92 -1.10
CA ILE A 99 6.79 9.74 -1.90
C ILE A 99 5.55 9.17 -2.61
N GLY A 100 4.42 9.08 -1.93
CA GLY A 100 3.15 8.63 -2.52
C GLY A 100 2.70 9.52 -3.68
N ILE A 101 2.79 10.85 -3.52
CA ILE A 101 2.52 11.83 -4.59
C ILE A 101 3.43 11.55 -5.81
N ALA A 102 4.74 11.49 -5.59
CA ALA A 102 5.70 11.26 -6.66
C ALA A 102 5.43 9.93 -7.39
N ARG A 103 5.14 8.85 -6.66
CA ARG A 103 4.78 7.53 -7.24
C ARG A 103 3.51 7.60 -8.07
N THR A 104 2.49 8.32 -7.59
CA THR A 104 1.20 8.46 -8.28
C THR A 104 1.39 9.09 -9.67
N PHE A 105 2.12 10.19 -9.76
CA PHE A 105 2.33 10.85 -11.06
C PHE A 105 3.30 10.08 -11.96
N ASN A 106 4.33 9.44 -11.39
CA ASN A 106 5.23 8.57 -12.15
C ASN A 106 4.45 7.41 -12.79
N TYR A 107 3.57 6.76 -12.02
CA TYR A 107 2.72 5.68 -12.53
C TYR A 107 1.68 6.19 -13.54
N GLY A 108 1.07 7.34 -13.27
CA GLY A 108 0.14 8.00 -14.18
C GLY A 108 0.80 8.29 -15.54
N GLY A 109 2.01 8.85 -15.54
CA GLY A 109 2.79 9.07 -16.76
C GLY A 109 3.14 7.77 -17.50
N PHE A 110 3.55 6.73 -16.78
CA PHE A 110 3.78 5.41 -17.38
C PHE A 110 2.52 4.82 -18.05
N LYS A 111 1.34 5.07 -17.47
CA LYS A 111 0.03 4.62 -18.02
C LYS A 111 -0.57 5.60 -19.02
N ASN A 112 0.13 6.69 -19.39
CA ASN A 112 -0.37 7.75 -20.24
C ASN A 112 -1.70 8.34 -19.77
N ARG A 113 -1.86 8.54 -18.46
CA ARG A 113 -3.03 9.17 -17.83
C ARG A 113 -2.88 10.67 -17.82
N GLU A 114 -3.99 11.39 -17.96
CA GLU A 114 -4.02 12.81 -17.66
C GLU A 114 -3.60 13.06 -16.20
N ILE A 115 -2.99 14.21 -15.95
CA ILE A 115 -2.68 14.64 -14.57
C ILE A 115 -3.97 14.91 -13.83
N TYR A 116 -4.82 15.77 -14.43
CA TYR A 116 -6.11 16.20 -13.90
C TYR A 116 -7.07 16.52 -15.05
N ASN A 117 -8.36 16.28 -14.83
CA ASN A 117 -9.41 16.69 -15.73
C ASN A 117 -10.66 17.05 -14.90
N PRO A 118 -11.07 18.34 -14.85
CA PRO A 118 -12.20 18.78 -14.00
C PRO A 118 -13.55 18.21 -14.45
N THR A 119 -13.64 17.67 -15.68
CA THR A 119 -14.88 17.05 -16.18
C THR A 119 -15.02 15.58 -15.80
N ILE A 120 -13.97 14.96 -15.26
CA ILE A 120 -13.95 13.55 -14.86
C ILE A 120 -13.84 13.48 -13.33
N PRO A 121 -14.98 13.39 -12.60
CA PRO A 121 -14.95 13.29 -11.13
C PRO A 121 -14.36 11.96 -10.68
N SER A 122 -13.80 11.92 -9.47
CA SER A 122 -13.41 10.69 -8.81
C SER A 122 -14.63 9.82 -8.48
N ASP A 123 -14.52 8.51 -8.67
CA ASP A 123 -15.55 7.54 -8.34
C ASP A 123 -15.15 6.69 -7.12
N LEU A 124 -15.84 6.90 -6.00
CA LEU A 124 -15.61 6.20 -4.74
C LEU A 124 -16.33 4.84 -4.66
N ASN A 125 -17.17 4.52 -5.65
CA ASN A 125 -18.01 3.32 -5.63
C ASN A 125 -17.53 2.22 -6.57
N MET A 126 -16.37 2.38 -7.20
CA MET A 126 -15.81 1.38 -8.10
C MET A 126 -15.59 0.04 -7.40
N THR A 127 -15.92 -1.04 -8.12
CA THR A 127 -15.45 -2.38 -7.77
C THR A 127 -13.93 -2.49 -7.97
N LYS A 128 -13.31 -3.53 -7.37
CA LYS A 128 -11.88 -3.82 -7.55
C LYS A 128 -11.50 -3.97 -9.03
N GLU A 129 -12.37 -4.62 -9.82
CA GLU A 129 -12.18 -4.83 -11.27
C GLU A 129 -12.27 -3.52 -12.05
N GLU A 130 -13.24 -2.68 -11.75
CA GLU A 130 -13.40 -1.36 -12.37
C GLU A 130 -12.22 -0.46 -12.04
N TYR A 131 -11.81 -0.43 -10.77
CA TYR A 131 -10.64 0.32 -10.34
C TYR A 131 -9.35 -0.12 -11.06
N LYS A 132 -9.12 -1.43 -11.22
CA LYS A 132 -7.96 -1.96 -11.96
C LYS A 132 -7.95 -1.56 -13.43
N LYS A 133 -9.13 -1.39 -14.04
CA LYS A 133 -9.30 -1.01 -15.45
C LYS A 133 -9.44 0.50 -15.65
N SER A 134 -9.58 1.27 -14.58
CA SER A 134 -9.76 2.72 -14.65
C SER A 134 -8.61 3.39 -15.38
N THR A 135 -8.95 4.33 -16.27
CA THR A 135 -8.03 5.24 -16.96
C THR A 135 -8.20 6.67 -16.47
N ALA A 136 -8.87 6.86 -15.35
CA ALA A 136 -9.12 8.16 -14.74
C ALA A 136 -7.82 8.95 -14.51
N PRO A 137 -7.89 10.29 -14.47
CA PRO A 137 -6.74 11.16 -14.18
C PRO A 137 -6.02 10.80 -12.89
N SER A 138 -4.73 11.13 -12.83
CA SER A 138 -3.87 10.79 -11.69
C SER A 138 -4.36 11.42 -10.37
N ILE A 139 -4.92 12.63 -10.40
CA ILE A 139 -5.49 13.30 -9.23
C ILE A 139 -6.68 12.52 -8.64
N ASN A 140 -7.48 11.86 -9.47
CA ASN A 140 -8.62 11.08 -8.96
C ASN A 140 -8.19 9.96 -8.00
N HIS A 141 -7.02 9.35 -8.25
CA HIS A 141 -6.46 8.31 -7.39
C HIS A 141 -6.24 8.75 -5.93
N PHE A 142 -6.01 10.05 -5.70
CA PHE A 142 -5.90 10.57 -4.33
C PHE A 142 -7.20 10.33 -3.55
N TYR A 143 -8.33 10.66 -4.14
CA TYR A 143 -9.65 10.53 -3.50
C TYR A 143 -10.14 9.08 -3.50
N GLU A 144 -9.92 8.37 -4.61
CA GLU A 144 -10.41 7.00 -4.80
C GLU A 144 -9.69 5.98 -3.91
N LYS A 145 -8.45 6.30 -3.48
CA LYS A 145 -7.66 5.36 -2.67
C LYS A 145 -6.79 6.03 -1.60
N LEU A 146 -5.91 6.97 -1.98
CA LEU A 146 -4.79 7.34 -1.11
C LEU A 146 -5.25 7.99 0.18
N LEU A 147 -6.17 8.95 0.11
CA LEU A 147 -6.70 9.64 1.28
C LEU A 147 -7.50 8.71 2.21
N LEU A 148 -8.01 7.58 1.70
CA LEU A 148 -8.73 6.60 2.51
C LEU A 148 -7.77 5.72 3.36
N LEU A 149 -6.48 5.66 3.01
CA LEU A 149 -5.53 4.77 3.68
C LEU A 149 -5.25 5.17 5.12
N GLN A 150 -5.42 6.43 5.49
CA GLN A 150 -5.21 6.88 6.87
C GLN A 150 -6.10 6.11 7.86
N GLU A 151 -7.37 5.93 7.52
CA GLU A 151 -8.34 5.25 8.38
C GLU A 151 -8.11 3.73 8.50
N LEU A 152 -7.26 3.19 7.65
CA LEU A 152 -6.97 1.76 7.60
C LEU A 152 -5.72 1.38 8.39
N MET A 153 -5.05 2.34 9.05
CA MET A 153 -3.87 2.05 9.87
C MET A 153 -4.24 1.26 11.13
N ASN A 154 -3.41 0.28 11.44
CA ASN A 154 -3.61 -0.63 12.56
C ASN A 154 -2.91 -0.13 13.82
N THR A 155 -1.61 0.19 13.74
CA THR A 155 -0.75 0.54 14.86
C THR A 155 -0.85 2.01 15.26
N ALA A 156 -0.54 2.35 16.51
CA ALA A 156 -0.52 3.74 16.97
C ALA A 156 0.53 4.58 16.22
N THR A 157 1.71 4.00 15.98
CA THR A 157 2.79 4.67 15.23
C THR A 157 2.41 4.85 13.77
N GLY A 158 1.81 3.84 13.12
CA GLY A 158 1.30 3.93 11.76
C GLY A 158 0.26 5.05 11.60
N LYS A 159 -0.71 5.12 12.51
CA LYS A 159 -1.74 6.20 12.56
C LYS A 159 -1.11 7.58 12.66
N ALA A 160 -0.17 7.76 13.59
CA ALA A 160 0.50 9.05 13.77
C ALA A 160 1.33 9.48 12.55
N MET A 161 1.98 8.53 11.86
CA MET A 161 2.71 8.80 10.62
C MET A 161 1.77 9.10 9.46
N ALA A 162 0.68 8.33 9.33
CA ALA A 162 -0.31 8.51 8.29
C ALA A 162 -1.00 9.87 8.38
N ALA A 163 -1.39 10.32 9.58
CA ALA A 163 -2.00 11.64 9.78
C ALA A 163 -1.12 12.77 9.22
N LYS A 164 0.19 12.74 9.49
CA LYS A 164 1.13 13.75 8.99
C LYS A 164 1.27 13.71 7.45
N ARG A 165 1.34 12.50 6.89
CA ARG A 165 1.46 12.31 5.44
C ARG A 165 0.19 12.68 4.70
N HIS A 166 -0.96 12.38 5.29
CA HIS A 166 -2.29 12.74 4.79
C HIS A 166 -2.45 14.27 4.74
N GLN A 167 -2.18 14.97 5.85
CA GLN A 167 -2.23 16.42 5.89
C GLN A 167 -1.33 17.08 4.82
N PHE A 168 -0.13 16.52 4.60
CA PHE A 168 0.74 16.99 3.53
C PHE A 168 0.12 16.79 2.13
N MET A 169 -0.57 15.68 1.91
CA MET A 169 -1.25 15.43 0.63
C MET A 169 -2.43 16.37 0.42
N GLU A 170 -3.20 16.68 1.46
CA GLU A 170 -4.29 17.66 1.39
C GLU A 170 -3.73 19.04 1.02
N SER A 171 -2.68 19.51 1.70
CA SER A 171 -2.03 20.79 1.39
C SER A 171 -1.46 20.82 -0.04
N TYR A 172 -0.92 19.69 -0.52
CA TYR A 172 -0.48 19.56 -1.91
C TYR A 172 -1.65 19.71 -2.90
N LEU A 173 -2.79 19.09 -2.63
CA LEU A 173 -3.97 19.18 -3.50
C LEU A 173 -4.55 20.61 -3.53
N GLU A 174 -4.61 21.27 -2.38
CA GLU A 174 -5.03 22.70 -2.29
C GLU A 174 -4.13 23.59 -3.15
N GLN A 175 -2.81 23.44 -3.03
CA GLN A 175 -1.84 24.18 -3.85
C GLN A 175 -1.99 23.82 -5.33
N PHE A 176 -2.11 22.53 -5.66
CA PHE A 176 -2.28 22.06 -7.04
C PHE A 176 -3.51 22.70 -7.71
N TYR A 177 -4.67 22.71 -7.03
CA TYR A 177 -5.88 23.29 -7.62
C TYR A 177 -5.78 24.81 -7.76
N SER A 178 -5.19 25.51 -6.81
CA SER A 178 -4.98 26.95 -6.88
C SER A 178 -4.10 27.34 -8.06
N GLU A 179 -3.03 26.59 -8.30
CA GLU A 179 -2.16 26.79 -9.47
C GLU A 179 -2.87 26.44 -10.80
N TRP A 180 -3.67 25.36 -10.79
CA TRP A 180 -4.45 24.95 -11.96
C TRP A 180 -5.46 26.02 -12.40
N GLU A 181 -6.13 26.65 -11.44
CA GLU A 181 -7.08 27.76 -11.68
C GLU A 181 -6.38 29.11 -11.90
N GLY A 182 -5.08 29.19 -11.76
CA GLY A 182 -4.31 30.43 -11.91
C GLY A 182 -4.58 31.45 -10.82
N THR A 183 -4.93 31.01 -9.62
CA THR A 183 -5.22 31.88 -8.46
C THR A 183 -4.02 32.07 -7.53
N LEU A 184 -2.94 31.33 -7.74
CA LEU A 184 -1.62 31.46 -7.08
C LEU A 184 -0.50 31.45 -8.11
#